data_ff65c989b6423ee08ea1f5083d28c19b
#
_entry.id   ff65c989b6423ee08ea1f5083d28c19b
#
_cell.length_a   1.000
_cell.length_b   1.000
_cell.length_c   1.000
_cell.angle_alpha   90.00
_cell.angle_beta   90.00
_cell.angle_gamma   90.00
#
_symmetry.space_group_name_H-M   'P 1'
#
loop_
_entity.id
_entity.type
_entity.pdbx_description
1 polymer ?
#
loop_
_entity_poly.entity_id
_entity_poly.type
_entity_poly.pdbx_seq_one_letter_code
_entity_poly.pdbx_strand_id
1 'polypeptide(L)'
;MNMKVLYRILSGACMTLLFIACEDESSATPYARMTVDKTTLQLNESMVVKFTGIADQVAIFTGDESHNYELRSQNNTGMVVNKGVFTYSYSVPGTYRVVCVASTYLDLGKDMRVDTASVIVNVVDNVTDIDKLSSKIYYDEIYAEEKENDEWLLMLPYKMRYNNKDLSISMSQKLNFSIASDSTKVFINDRLYSSNTKYDLSSPMDILVEAYSG
;
A
#
# COMPACT_ATOMS: atom_id res chain seq x y z
N MET A 1 3.06 -44.36 65.99
CA MET A 1 3.52 -43.17 65.24
C MET A 1 2.48 -42.09 65.42
N ASN A 2 2.82 -40.95 65.98
CA ASN A 2 1.85 -39.95 66.45
C ASN A 2 1.31 -39.14 65.27
N MET A 3 0.04 -39.20 65.02
CA MET A 3 -0.64 -38.59 63.88
C MET A 3 -0.33 -37.08 63.66
N LYS A 4 0.02 -36.37 64.73
CA LYS A 4 0.45 -34.97 64.73
C LYS A 4 1.87 -34.78 64.09
N VAL A 5 2.74 -35.78 64.18
CA VAL A 5 4.08 -35.75 63.57
C VAL A 5 3.99 -36.03 62.07
N LEU A 6 3.10 -36.93 61.64
CA LEU A 6 2.83 -37.21 60.23
C LEU A 6 2.28 -35.97 59.48
N TYR A 7 1.36 -35.22 60.14
CA TYR A 7 0.81 -34.01 59.53
C TYR A 7 1.81 -32.87 59.37
N ARG A 8 2.81 -32.76 60.28
CA ARG A 8 3.88 -31.76 60.18
C ARG A 8 4.90 -32.12 59.08
N ILE A 9 5.16 -33.41 58.88
CA ILE A 9 6.08 -33.87 57.82
C ILE A 9 5.39 -33.72 56.46
N LEU A 10 4.12 -34.03 56.30
CA LEU A 10 3.37 -33.83 55.07
C LEU A 10 3.20 -32.33 54.70
N SER A 11 2.97 -31.47 55.70
CA SER A 11 2.87 -30.02 55.49
C SER A 11 4.22 -29.40 55.10
N GLY A 12 5.34 -29.86 55.65
CA GLY A 12 6.68 -29.42 55.28
C GLY A 12 7.11 -29.87 53.87
N ALA A 13 6.73 -31.09 53.49
CA ALA A 13 7.02 -31.61 52.14
C ALA A 13 6.17 -30.93 51.03
N CYS A 14 4.95 -30.56 51.35
CA CYS A 14 4.11 -29.85 50.38
C CYS A 14 4.54 -28.38 50.20
N MET A 15 5.12 -27.75 51.21
CA MET A 15 5.57 -26.35 51.14
C MET A 15 6.94 -26.22 50.41
N THR A 16 7.76 -27.26 50.42
CA THR A 16 9.04 -27.26 49.68
C THR A 16 8.87 -27.59 48.17
N LEU A 17 7.75 -28.22 47.78
CA LEU A 17 7.46 -28.49 46.35
C LEU A 17 6.90 -27.26 45.62
N LEU A 18 6.50 -26.19 46.30
CA LEU A 18 5.99 -24.95 45.71
C LEU A 18 7.10 -23.98 45.25
N PHE A 19 8.37 -24.23 45.59
CA PHE A 19 9.49 -23.36 45.21
C PHE A 19 10.28 -23.84 44.01
N ILE A 20 9.91 -24.98 43.36
CA ILE A 20 10.62 -25.53 42.20
C ILE A 20 9.97 -25.18 40.86
N ALA A 21 8.90 -24.40 40.88
CA ALA A 21 8.12 -24.07 39.70
C ALA A 21 8.36 -22.65 39.14
N CYS A 22 9.53 -22.05 39.42
CA CYS A 22 10.05 -20.98 38.60
C CYS A 22 11.26 -21.52 37.84
N GLU A 23 11.05 -22.33 36.84
CA GLU A 23 12.02 -22.41 35.77
C GLU A 23 12.00 -21.01 35.12
N ASP A 24 13.14 -20.30 35.22
CA ASP A 24 13.39 -19.16 34.33
C ASP A 24 13.21 -19.69 32.90
N GLU A 25 12.08 -19.40 32.27
CA GLU A 25 11.94 -19.59 30.83
C GLU A 25 13.01 -18.70 30.21
N SER A 26 14.17 -19.34 29.87
CA SER A 26 15.18 -18.64 29.09
C SER A 26 14.51 -18.23 27.80
N SER A 27 14.21 -16.95 27.65
CA SER A 27 13.60 -16.47 26.45
C SER A 27 14.46 -16.86 25.25
N ALA A 28 13.84 -17.47 24.25
CA ALA A 28 14.53 -17.93 23.06
C ALA A 28 15.24 -16.74 22.38
N THR A 29 16.41 -17.00 21.81
CA THR A 29 17.06 -15.98 20.97
C THR A 29 16.15 -15.65 19.78
N PRO A 30 15.84 -14.38 19.51
CA PRO A 30 14.99 -14.02 18.40
C PRO A 30 15.63 -14.45 17.08
N TYR A 31 14.81 -14.89 16.15
CA TYR A 31 15.22 -15.25 14.81
C TYR A 31 14.19 -14.74 13.81
N ALA A 32 14.58 -13.72 13.04
CA ALA A 32 13.71 -13.12 12.03
C ALA A 32 13.78 -13.93 10.74
N ARG A 33 12.65 -14.53 10.35
CA ARG A 33 12.48 -15.15 9.05
C ARG A 33 11.12 -14.76 8.48
N MET A 34 11.12 -14.15 7.30
CA MET A 34 9.90 -13.81 6.59
C MET A 34 9.96 -14.24 5.14
N THR A 35 8.78 -14.42 4.57
CA THR A 35 8.56 -14.60 3.13
C THR A 35 7.45 -13.65 2.69
N VAL A 36 7.51 -13.21 1.44
CA VAL A 36 6.43 -12.50 0.77
C VAL A 36 5.92 -13.38 -0.37
N ASP A 37 4.64 -13.28 -0.66
CA ASP A 37 4.02 -14.01 -1.77
C ASP A 37 4.46 -13.45 -3.13
N LYS A 38 4.72 -12.13 -3.20
CA LYS A 38 5.13 -11.42 -4.41
C LYS A 38 6.16 -10.34 -4.08
N THR A 39 7.13 -10.16 -4.96
CA THR A 39 8.14 -9.08 -4.88
C THR A 39 7.92 -7.97 -5.92
N THR A 40 6.98 -8.17 -6.86
CA THR A 40 6.49 -7.15 -7.78
C THR A 40 4.97 -7.10 -7.67
N LEU A 41 4.44 -5.92 -7.44
CA LEU A 41 3.02 -5.65 -7.22
C LEU A 41 2.55 -4.59 -8.20
N GLN A 42 1.29 -4.67 -8.62
CA GLN A 42 0.61 -3.52 -9.19
C GLN A 42 0.22 -2.53 -8.10
N LEU A 43 0.00 -1.28 -8.46
CA LEU A 43 -0.50 -0.27 -7.53
C LEU A 43 -1.79 -0.75 -6.86
N ASN A 44 -1.89 -0.58 -5.52
CA ASN A 44 -3.00 -1.06 -4.69
C ASN A 44 -3.18 -2.60 -4.64
N GLU A 45 -2.30 -3.37 -5.25
CA GLU A 45 -2.30 -4.83 -5.11
C GLU A 45 -1.82 -5.23 -3.72
N SER A 46 -2.50 -6.21 -3.11
CA SER A 46 -2.13 -6.69 -1.77
C SER A 46 -0.94 -7.65 -1.83
N MET A 47 0.02 -7.43 -0.94
CA MET A 47 1.14 -8.32 -0.62
C MET A 47 0.84 -9.03 0.70
N VAL A 48 1.20 -10.32 0.78
CA VAL A 48 1.12 -11.10 2.02
C VAL A 48 2.54 -11.38 2.53
N VAL A 49 2.83 -10.88 3.72
CA VAL A 49 4.08 -11.16 4.46
C VAL A 49 3.80 -12.25 5.48
N LYS A 50 4.57 -13.32 5.46
CA LYS A 50 4.49 -14.41 6.41
C LYS A 50 5.77 -14.51 7.23
N PHE A 51 5.63 -14.41 8.55
CA PHE A 51 6.69 -14.63 9.52
C PHE A 51 6.72 -16.11 9.95
N THR A 52 7.91 -16.71 10.00
CA THR A 52 8.13 -18.10 10.40
C THR A 52 9.30 -18.27 11.38
N GLY A 53 9.78 -17.17 11.96
CA GLY A 53 10.90 -17.15 12.90
C GLY A 53 10.48 -17.43 14.36
N ILE A 54 11.32 -16.96 15.28
CA ILE A 54 11.14 -17.04 16.74
C ILE A 54 11.09 -15.61 17.29
N ALA A 55 10.00 -15.26 17.94
CA ALA A 55 9.82 -13.94 18.55
C ALA A 55 8.66 -13.95 19.56
N ASP A 56 8.74 -13.11 20.58
CA ASP A 56 7.63 -12.75 21.45
C ASP A 56 6.76 -11.69 20.78
N GLN A 57 7.41 -10.79 20.00
CA GLN A 57 6.74 -9.75 19.21
C GLN A 57 7.38 -9.63 17.83
N VAL A 58 6.53 -9.43 16.83
CA VAL A 58 6.93 -9.16 15.45
C VAL A 58 6.37 -7.81 15.01
N ALA A 59 7.23 -6.98 14.43
CA ALA A 59 6.85 -5.73 13.78
C ALA A 59 7.32 -5.72 12.33
N ILE A 60 6.46 -5.24 11.43
CA ILE A 60 6.78 -5.07 10.01
C ILE A 60 6.87 -3.57 9.71
N PHE A 61 7.99 -3.16 9.11
CA PHE A 61 8.17 -1.86 8.48
C PHE A 61 8.04 -2.06 6.98
N THR A 62 7.07 -1.39 6.37
CA THR A 62 6.73 -1.57 4.95
C THR A 62 7.63 -0.78 4.01
N GLY A 63 8.39 0.18 4.54
CA GLY A 63 9.37 0.96 3.79
C GLY A 63 8.83 2.24 3.18
N ASP A 64 7.52 2.47 3.23
CA ASP A 64 6.85 3.69 2.78
C ASP A 64 6.83 4.80 3.85
N GLU A 65 6.11 5.89 3.59
CA GLU A 65 6.03 7.04 4.49
C GLU A 65 5.49 6.63 5.86
N SER A 66 6.21 7.07 6.91
CA SER A 66 5.94 6.75 8.32
C SER A 66 6.24 5.30 8.75
N HIS A 67 6.63 4.41 7.84
CA HIS A 67 6.95 3.00 8.10
C HIS A 67 8.32 2.57 7.58
N ASN A 68 9.26 3.49 7.44
CA ASN A 68 10.62 3.23 7.01
C ASN A 68 11.49 2.82 8.22
N TYR A 69 12.08 1.62 8.17
CA TYR A 69 12.93 1.09 9.26
C TYR A 69 14.17 1.94 9.53
N GLU A 70 14.80 2.49 8.50
CA GLU A 70 16.00 3.32 8.65
C GLU A 70 15.68 4.64 9.38
N LEU A 71 14.43 5.11 9.27
CA LEU A 71 13.95 6.34 9.90
C LEU A 71 13.18 6.08 11.22
N ARG A 72 13.27 4.88 11.81
CA ARG A 72 12.53 4.51 13.03
C ARG A 72 12.80 5.40 14.24
N SER A 73 13.92 6.10 14.27
CA SER A 73 14.23 7.12 15.29
C SER A 73 13.57 8.50 15.00
N GLN A 74 12.91 8.66 13.83
CA GLN A 74 12.32 9.91 13.34
C GLN A 74 10.82 9.76 13.10
N ASN A 75 10.07 9.27 14.10
CA ASN A 75 8.61 9.05 14.04
C ASN A 75 8.15 8.01 12.99
N ASN A 76 9.02 7.08 12.60
CA ASN A 76 8.61 5.95 11.79
C ASN A 76 8.37 4.72 12.69
N THR A 77 7.23 4.06 12.52
CA THR A 77 6.80 2.96 13.36
C THR A 77 6.57 1.67 12.57
N GLY A 78 6.90 0.52 13.18
CA GLY A 78 6.54 -0.79 12.64
C GLY A 78 5.10 -1.16 13.01
N MET A 79 4.46 -1.91 12.14
CA MET A 79 3.13 -2.48 12.37
C MET A 79 3.25 -3.81 13.08
N VAL A 80 2.58 -3.97 14.23
CA VAL A 80 2.64 -5.21 15.03
C VAL A 80 1.84 -6.32 14.36
N VAL A 81 2.42 -7.50 14.28
CA VAL A 81 1.84 -8.69 13.65
C VAL A 81 1.49 -9.74 14.69
N ASN A 82 0.19 -10.01 14.87
CA ASN A 82 -0.31 -10.87 15.95
C ASN A 82 -0.43 -12.37 15.61
N LYS A 83 -0.39 -12.76 14.32
CA LYS A 83 -0.64 -14.14 13.88
C LYS A 83 0.37 -14.68 12.87
N GLY A 84 1.55 -14.07 12.79
CA GLY A 84 2.58 -14.47 11.84
C GLY A 84 2.26 -14.18 10.36
N VAL A 85 1.12 -13.55 10.06
CA VAL A 85 0.69 -13.13 8.71
C VAL A 85 0.30 -11.66 8.75
N PHE A 86 0.78 -10.90 7.77
CA PHE A 86 0.51 -9.49 7.61
C PHE A 86 0.20 -9.20 6.13
N THR A 87 -0.83 -8.41 5.86
CA THR A 87 -1.22 -8.02 4.51
C THR A 87 -1.09 -6.52 4.36
N TYR A 88 -0.51 -6.09 3.24
CA TYR A 88 -0.30 -4.68 2.94
C TYR A 88 -0.45 -4.39 1.45
N SER A 89 -0.86 -3.16 1.10
CA SER A 89 -0.91 -2.64 -0.27
C SER A 89 -0.34 -1.23 -0.30
N TYR A 90 0.38 -0.89 -1.37
CA TYR A 90 0.99 0.42 -1.57
C TYR A 90 0.11 1.27 -2.47
N SER A 91 -0.09 2.53 -2.09
CA SER A 91 -0.83 3.53 -2.89
C SER A 91 0.07 4.41 -3.76
N VAL A 92 1.40 4.25 -3.67
CA VAL A 92 2.37 5.00 -4.46
C VAL A 92 3.32 4.00 -5.12
N PRO A 93 3.60 4.13 -6.42
CA PRO A 93 4.60 3.30 -7.10
C PRO A 93 6.00 3.57 -6.56
N GLY A 94 6.85 2.55 -6.55
CA GLY A 94 8.21 2.70 -6.05
C GLY A 94 8.88 1.40 -5.64
N THR A 95 10.09 1.50 -5.13
CA THR A 95 10.85 0.38 -4.57
C THR A 95 10.91 0.51 -3.06
N TYR A 96 10.36 -0.47 -2.36
CA TYR A 96 10.22 -0.47 -0.91
C TYR A 96 11.06 -1.58 -0.27
N ARG A 97 11.77 -1.25 0.80
CA ARG A 97 12.44 -2.23 1.63
C ARG A 97 11.56 -2.61 2.80
N VAL A 98 10.94 -3.78 2.72
CA VAL A 98 10.15 -4.34 3.82
C VAL A 98 11.09 -4.96 4.83
N VAL A 99 10.98 -4.58 6.10
CA VAL A 99 11.81 -5.09 7.19
C VAL A 99 10.94 -5.70 8.27
N CYS A 100 11.20 -6.97 8.58
CA CYS A 100 10.62 -7.68 9.71
C CYS A 100 11.57 -7.58 10.89
N VAL A 101 11.05 -7.17 12.04
CA VAL A 101 11.76 -7.09 13.32
C VAL A 101 11.17 -8.13 14.26
N ALA A 102 11.96 -9.11 14.65
CA ALA A 102 11.63 -10.12 15.65
C ALA A 102 12.25 -9.72 16.99
N SER A 103 11.46 -9.61 18.04
CA SER A 103 11.92 -9.22 19.38
C SER A 103 11.57 -10.29 20.40
N THR A 104 12.50 -10.57 21.31
CA THR A 104 12.24 -11.35 22.54
C THR A 104 12.61 -10.54 23.76
N TYR A 105 11.83 -10.70 24.82
CA TYR A 105 11.98 -9.94 26.04
C TYR A 105 12.53 -10.81 27.15
N LEU A 106 13.57 -10.32 27.85
CA LEU A 106 14.21 -10.94 28.98
C LEU A 106 13.88 -10.15 30.25
N ASP A 107 13.98 -10.80 31.38
CA ASP A 107 13.97 -10.19 32.70
C ASP A 107 12.77 -9.23 32.89
N LEU A 108 11.54 -9.72 32.59
CA LEU A 108 10.28 -8.95 32.68
C LEU A 108 10.30 -7.67 31.82
N GLY A 109 10.95 -7.71 30.68
CA GLY A 109 10.98 -6.60 29.73
C GLY A 109 12.09 -5.57 29.97
N LYS A 110 13.02 -5.82 30.90
CA LYS A 110 14.16 -4.92 31.15
C LYS A 110 15.24 -5.02 30.08
N ASP A 111 15.34 -6.18 29.44
CA ASP A 111 16.27 -6.41 28.32
C ASP A 111 15.49 -6.93 27.11
N MET A 112 15.85 -6.46 25.92
CA MET A 112 15.22 -6.82 24.67
C MET A 112 16.28 -7.22 23.66
N ARG A 113 16.14 -8.42 23.10
CA ARG A 113 16.94 -8.87 21.96
C ARG A 113 16.14 -8.72 20.68
N VAL A 114 16.84 -8.40 19.60
CA VAL A 114 16.23 -8.11 18.31
C VAL A 114 17.00 -8.80 17.20
N ASP A 115 16.29 -9.38 16.25
CA ASP A 115 16.82 -9.84 14.96
C ASP A 115 15.95 -9.29 13.83
N THR A 116 16.52 -9.15 12.62
CA THR A 116 15.85 -8.52 11.49
C THR A 116 16.02 -9.31 10.19
N ALA A 117 14.97 -9.36 9.39
CA ALA A 117 15.02 -9.84 8.01
C ALA A 117 14.43 -8.79 7.08
N SER A 118 14.88 -8.71 5.83
CA SER A 118 14.35 -7.76 4.86
C SER A 118 14.18 -8.32 3.46
N VAL A 119 13.28 -7.75 2.69
CA VAL A 119 13.05 -8.03 1.28
C VAL A 119 12.77 -6.73 0.54
N ILE A 120 13.15 -6.67 -0.74
CA ILE A 120 12.81 -5.55 -1.62
C ILE A 120 11.53 -5.90 -2.37
N VAL A 121 10.60 -4.96 -2.42
CA VAL A 121 9.33 -5.05 -3.15
C VAL A 121 9.27 -3.88 -4.13
N ASN A 122 8.95 -4.18 -5.39
CA ASN A 122 8.75 -3.18 -6.45
C ASN A 122 7.25 -3.03 -6.69
N VAL A 123 6.75 -1.82 -6.57
CA VAL A 123 5.36 -1.47 -6.88
C VAL A 123 5.36 -0.71 -8.20
N VAL A 124 4.68 -1.25 -9.19
CA VAL A 124 4.58 -0.69 -10.52
C VAL A 124 3.17 -0.17 -10.77
N ASP A 125 3.07 0.88 -11.55
CA ASP A 125 1.81 1.42 -12.03
C ASP A 125 1.87 1.43 -13.55
N ASN A 126 1.19 0.47 -14.17
CA ASN A 126 1.13 0.27 -15.61
C ASN A 126 -0.23 0.68 -16.19
N VAL A 127 -0.98 1.53 -15.48
CA VAL A 127 -2.30 1.97 -15.94
C VAL A 127 -2.15 2.94 -17.09
N THR A 128 -2.67 2.56 -18.25
CA THR A 128 -2.69 3.37 -19.49
C THR A 128 -4.10 3.56 -20.02
N ASP A 129 -5.10 2.87 -19.48
CA ASP A 129 -6.46 2.90 -19.97
C ASP A 129 -7.15 4.22 -19.63
N ILE A 130 -7.79 4.81 -20.62
CA ILE A 130 -8.65 5.98 -20.46
C ILE A 130 -10.05 5.49 -20.12
N ASP A 131 -10.54 5.73 -18.90
CA ASP A 131 -11.93 5.38 -18.53
C ASP A 131 -12.95 6.26 -19.25
N LYS A 132 -12.64 7.54 -19.37
CA LYS A 132 -13.52 8.54 -20.01
C LYS A 132 -12.71 9.67 -20.61
N LEU A 133 -13.17 10.13 -21.77
CA LEU A 133 -12.73 11.36 -22.40
C LEU A 133 -13.96 12.27 -22.58
N SER A 134 -13.88 13.51 -22.19
CA SER A 134 -15.01 14.46 -22.29
C SER A 134 -14.55 15.89 -22.58
N SER A 135 -15.53 16.71 -22.96
CA SER A 135 -15.38 18.16 -23.03
C SER A 135 -16.59 18.84 -22.42
N LYS A 136 -16.36 19.84 -21.58
CA LYS A 136 -17.44 20.62 -20.97
C LYS A 136 -17.76 21.85 -21.82
N ILE A 137 -18.99 21.89 -22.37
CA ILE A 137 -19.52 22.98 -23.17
C ILE A 137 -20.62 23.66 -22.37
N TYR A 138 -20.36 24.87 -21.89
CA TYR A 138 -21.24 25.60 -20.97
C TYR A 138 -21.54 24.78 -19.70
N TYR A 139 -22.74 24.20 -19.58
CA TYR A 139 -23.20 23.40 -18.46
C TYR A 139 -23.19 21.89 -18.74
N ASP A 140 -23.09 21.51 -20.02
CA ASP A 140 -23.18 20.12 -20.45
C ASP A 140 -21.79 19.50 -20.58
N GLU A 141 -21.63 18.31 -20.03
CA GLU A 141 -20.46 17.45 -20.24
C GLU A 141 -20.75 16.52 -21.42
N ILE A 142 -19.97 16.62 -22.47
CA ILE A 142 -20.10 15.81 -23.69
C ILE A 142 -18.98 14.77 -23.64
N TYR A 143 -19.39 13.51 -23.60
CA TYR A 143 -18.47 12.38 -23.53
C TYR A 143 -18.10 11.89 -24.93
N ALA A 144 -16.86 11.52 -25.10
CA ALA A 144 -16.41 10.80 -26.27
C ALA A 144 -16.86 9.34 -26.20
N GLU A 145 -17.10 8.76 -27.34
CA GLU A 145 -17.41 7.34 -27.52
C GLU A 145 -16.14 6.61 -27.97
N GLU A 146 -15.76 5.57 -27.20
CA GLU A 146 -14.69 4.69 -27.57
C GLU A 146 -15.09 3.83 -28.78
N LYS A 147 -14.23 3.74 -29.74
CA LYS A 147 -14.39 2.95 -30.97
C LYS A 147 -13.40 1.78 -30.97
N GLU A 148 -13.45 0.97 -32.00
CA GLU A 148 -12.43 -0.06 -32.23
C GLU A 148 -11.04 0.56 -32.44
N ASN A 149 -9.98 -0.17 -32.07
CA ASN A 149 -8.58 0.23 -32.18
C ASN A 149 -8.16 1.47 -31.37
N ASP A 150 -8.67 1.60 -30.15
CA ASP A 150 -8.33 2.68 -29.20
C ASP A 150 -8.64 4.10 -29.74
N GLU A 151 -9.57 4.19 -30.71
CA GLU A 151 -10.03 5.47 -31.21
C GLU A 151 -11.15 6.04 -30.34
N TRP A 152 -11.11 7.34 -30.07
CA TRP A 152 -12.12 8.06 -29.32
C TRP A 152 -12.83 9.09 -30.20
N LEU A 153 -14.15 9.01 -30.32
CA LEU A 153 -14.96 9.94 -31.10
C LEU A 153 -15.70 10.93 -30.20
N LEU A 154 -15.28 12.18 -30.15
CA LEU A 154 -15.97 13.26 -29.45
C LEU A 154 -16.83 14.05 -30.45
N MET A 155 -18.15 13.87 -30.39
CA MET A 155 -19.09 14.57 -31.27
C MET A 155 -19.61 15.86 -30.59
N LEU A 156 -19.14 17.01 -31.03
CA LEU A 156 -19.60 18.29 -30.56
C LEU A 156 -20.79 18.79 -31.41
N PRO A 157 -21.86 19.32 -30.78
CA PRO A 157 -22.96 19.94 -31.53
C PRO A 157 -22.48 21.24 -32.19
N TYR A 158 -22.96 21.51 -33.40
CA TYR A 158 -22.66 22.78 -34.10
C TYR A 158 -23.18 24.01 -33.35
N LYS A 159 -24.31 23.88 -32.66
CA LYS A 159 -24.96 24.93 -31.85
C LYS A 159 -25.51 24.33 -30.57
N MET A 160 -25.49 25.11 -29.50
CA MET A 160 -26.18 24.79 -28.24
C MET A 160 -27.03 25.96 -27.81
N ARG A 161 -28.15 25.67 -27.17
CA ARG A 161 -28.99 26.69 -26.57
C ARG A 161 -28.48 27.02 -25.17
N TYR A 162 -28.06 28.27 -24.99
CA TYR A 162 -27.57 28.77 -23.73
C TYR A 162 -28.21 30.12 -23.41
N ASN A 163 -28.83 30.29 -22.24
CA ASN A 163 -29.54 31.47 -21.81
C ASN A 163 -30.55 31.99 -22.88
N ASN A 164 -31.37 31.08 -23.43
CA ASN A 164 -32.36 31.33 -24.48
C ASN A 164 -31.77 31.83 -25.83
N LYS A 165 -30.48 31.69 -26.05
CA LYS A 165 -29.81 32.02 -27.31
C LYS A 165 -29.16 30.79 -27.92
N ASP A 166 -29.25 30.67 -29.22
CA ASP A 166 -28.49 29.64 -29.96
C ASP A 166 -27.07 30.16 -30.21
N LEU A 167 -26.10 29.51 -29.61
CA LEU A 167 -24.69 29.85 -29.72
C LEU A 167 -23.97 28.80 -30.53
N SER A 168 -23.14 29.22 -31.48
CA SER A 168 -22.22 28.33 -32.18
C SER A 168 -21.12 27.85 -31.24
N ILE A 169 -20.80 26.56 -31.32
CA ILE A 169 -19.74 25.96 -30.50
C ILE A 169 -18.42 26.09 -31.26
N SER A 170 -17.41 26.60 -30.55
CA SER A 170 -16.04 26.61 -31.06
C SER A 170 -15.45 25.20 -31.08
N MET A 171 -14.66 24.87 -32.08
CA MET A 171 -13.89 23.64 -32.12
C MET A 171 -12.66 23.68 -31.19
N SER A 172 -12.32 24.82 -30.61
CA SER A 172 -11.27 24.97 -29.61
C SER A 172 -11.84 24.81 -28.21
N GLN A 173 -11.69 23.62 -27.62
CA GLN A 173 -12.28 23.22 -26.35
C GLN A 173 -11.24 22.64 -25.39
N LYS A 174 -11.58 22.65 -24.09
CA LYS A 174 -10.83 21.90 -23.07
C LYS A 174 -11.26 20.44 -23.12
N LEU A 175 -10.32 19.55 -22.90
CA LEU A 175 -10.58 18.12 -22.73
C LEU A 175 -10.41 17.73 -21.26
N ASN A 176 -11.16 16.71 -20.83
CA ASN A 176 -11.05 16.09 -19.51
C ASN A 176 -10.83 14.59 -19.72
N PHE A 177 -9.78 14.07 -19.11
CA PHE A 177 -9.48 12.63 -19.06
C PHE A 177 -9.79 12.10 -17.66
N SER A 178 -10.43 10.94 -17.59
CA SER A 178 -10.52 10.11 -16.39
C SER A 178 -9.65 8.87 -16.61
N ILE A 179 -8.66 8.69 -15.76
CA ILE A 179 -7.72 7.56 -15.78
C ILE A 179 -7.63 7.04 -14.36
N ALA A 180 -7.54 5.73 -14.19
CA ALA A 180 -7.55 5.10 -12.86
C ALA A 180 -6.31 5.37 -12.01
N SER A 181 -5.24 5.93 -12.60
CA SER A 181 -4.01 6.31 -11.90
C SER A 181 -3.73 7.80 -12.02
N ASP A 182 -3.50 8.45 -10.89
CA ASP A 182 -3.09 9.87 -10.81
C ASP A 182 -1.62 10.08 -11.26
N SER A 183 -0.84 9.01 -11.37
CA SER A 183 0.57 9.05 -11.77
C SER A 183 0.77 8.94 -13.27
N THR A 184 -0.27 8.55 -14.02
CA THR A 184 -0.26 8.41 -15.47
C THR A 184 -0.21 9.77 -16.15
N LYS A 185 0.61 9.91 -17.18
CA LYS A 185 0.73 11.12 -17.98
C LYS A 185 0.01 10.96 -19.31
N VAL A 186 -0.66 12.02 -19.74
CA VAL A 186 -1.30 12.09 -21.06
C VAL A 186 -0.56 13.12 -21.90
N PHE A 187 -0.29 12.78 -23.15
CA PHE A 187 0.27 13.68 -24.15
C PHE A 187 -0.71 13.81 -25.30
N ILE A 188 -0.85 15.02 -25.81
CA ILE A 188 -1.65 15.32 -27.01
C ILE A 188 -0.71 15.93 -28.04
N ASN A 189 -0.55 15.26 -29.22
CA ASN A 189 0.37 15.66 -30.27
C ASN A 189 1.78 15.94 -29.68
N ASP A 190 2.33 14.96 -28.93
CA ASP A 190 3.64 14.99 -28.27
C ASP A 190 3.83 16.06 -27.19
N ARG A 191 2.75 16.73 -26.75
CA ARG A 191 2.80 17.72 -25.68
C ARG A 191 2.04 17.26 -24.47
N LEU A 192 2.64 17.43 -23.30
CA LEU A 192 2.00 17.08 -22.03
C LEU A 192 0.64 17.79 -21.92
N TYR A 193 -0.39 16.99 -21.68
CA TYR A 193 -1.76 17.46 -21.51
C TYR A 193 -1.89 18.39 -20.31
N SER A 194 -2.76 19.38 -20.45
CA SER A 194 -3.20 20.25 -19.36
C SER A 194 -4.69 20.51 -19.47
N SER A 195 -5.42 20.26 -18.39
CA SER A 195 -6.88 20.49 -18.29
C SER A 195 -7.28 21.96 -18.48
N ASN A 196 -6.32 22.88 -18.36
CA ASN A 196 -6.54 24.31 -18.57
C ASN A 196 -6.30 24.77 -20.01
N THR A 197 -5.71 23.91 -20.86
CA THR A 197 -5.43 24.23 -22.24
C THR A 197 -6.63 23.89 -23.13
N LYS A 198 -6.89 24.75 -24.12
CA LYS A 198 -7.84 24.46 -25.19
C LYS A 198 -7.12 23.80 -26.37
N TYR A 199 -7.71 22.73 -26.86
CA TYR A 199 -7.24 21.96 -28.00
C TYR A 199 -8.14 22.20 -29.20
N ASP A 200 -7.56 22.25 -30.40
CA ASP A 200 -8.32 22.38 -31.65
C ASP A 200 -8.84 21.00 -32.06
N LEU A 201 -10.15 20.82 -31.97
CA LEU A 201 -10.85 19.57 -32.27
C LEU A 201 -11.36 19.52 -33.72
N SER A 202 -10.87 20.38 -34.61
CA SER A 202 -11.27 20.38 -36.04
C SER A 202 -10.59 19.28 -36.85
N SER A 203 -9.57 18.63 -36.31
CA SER A 203 -8.82 17.51 -36.91
C SER A 203 -8.51 16.44 -35.86
N PRO A 204 -8.25 15.20 -36.27
CA PRO A 204 -7.79 14.16 -35.38
C PRO A 204 -6.52 14.58 -34.62
N MET A 205 -6.39 14.09 -33.38
CA MET A 205 -5.23 14.31 -32.52
C MET A 205 -4.68 12.98 -32.05
N ASP A 206 -3.36 12.88 -31.95
CA ASP A 206 -2.72 11.74 -31.32
C ASP A 206 -2.72 11.89 -29.81
N ILE A 207 -3.22 10.88 -29.12
CA ILE A 207 -3.23 10.81 -27.66
C ILE A 207 -2.30 9.67 -27.24
N LEU A 208 -1.24 10.00 -26.50
CA LEU A 208 -0.34 9.04 -25.90
C LEU A 208 -0.56 9.04 -24.39
N VAL A 209 -0.77 7.86 -23.83
CA VAL A 209 -0.90 7.66 -22.38
C VAL A 209 0.33 6.89 -21.89
N GLU A 210 1.09 7.52 -21.00
CA GLU A 210 2.33 6.95 -20.45
C GLU A 210 2.11 6.60 -18.98
N ALA A 211 2.24 5.30 -18.65
CA ALA A 211 2.18 4.84 -17.27
C ALA A 211 3.36 5.38 -16.45
N TYR A 212 3.22 5.40 -15.13
CA TYR A 212 4.32 5.82 -14.24
C TYR A 212 5.58 4.94 -14.40
N SER A 213 5.37 3.66 -14.64
CA SER A 213 6.47 2.67 -14.77
C SER A 213 7.13 2.64 -16.15
N GLY A 214 6.65 3.44 -17.12
CA GLY A 214 7.18 3.58 -18.46
C GLY A 214 6.66 2.57 -19.45
#